data_5a5dd8cb2a1051fcf34b377e6486e65b
#
_entry.id   5a5dd8cb2a1051fcf34b377e6486e65b
#
_cell.length_a   1.000
_cell.length_b   1.000
_cell.length_c   1.000
_cell.angle_alpha   90.00
_cell.angle_beta   90.00
_cell.angle_gamma   90.00
#
_symmetry.space_group_name_H-M   'P 1'
#
loop_
_entity.id
_entity.type
_entity.pdbx_description
1 polymer ?
#
loop_
_entity_poly.entity_id
_entity_poly.type
_entity_poly.pdbx_seq_one_letter_code
_entity_poly.pdbx_strand_id
1 'polypeptide(L)'
;KLNNIPDHIAFNTYPGWYGGGPETMKGNLNGYIRDYGGKMGIAVSEYGHGASTGMHENPAKRPSPTGFWHPEEWQSQAHEINYKCIRERPEVWGSFVWNMFDFGSASRFEGESPGINDKGLVTYDRKTPKDAYFFYKANWSPQPTVYITSRRFAERTEKTVPVKVYSNAPAVKLAVNGKAVGSVKPDELKRAVWPEVTLKPGVNTITATASMGGKTYTDSCKWTLKPSGGEEGKKDSERYQDPSIKKYK
;
A
#
# COMPACT_ATOMS: atom_id res chain seq x y z
N LYS A 1 25.78 18.03 -17.22
CA LYS A 1 25.68 19.42 -17.72
C LYS A 1 24.34 19.71 -18.42
N LEU A 2 23.75 18.78 -19.19
CA LEU A 2 22.46 18.96 -19.83
C LEU A 2 21.29 19.10 -18.82
N ASN A 3 21.36 18.39 -17.69
CA ASN A 3 20.35 18.43 -16.64
C ASN A 3 20.26 19.78 -15.90
N ASN A 4 21.16 20.72 -16.17
CA ASN A 4 21.19 22.04 -15.56
C ASN A 4 20.64 23.15 -16.49
N ILE A 5 19.97 22.78 -17.59
CA ILE A 5 19.39 23.70 -18.54
C ILE A 5 17.89 23.98 -18.25
N PRO A 6 17.09 22.95 -17.88
CA PRO A 6 15.66 23.16 -17.64
C PRO A 6 15.39 23.90 -16.31
N ASP A 7 14.22 24.52 -16.21
CA ASP A 7 13.73 25.17 -14.99
C ASP A 7 13.35 24.17 -13.89
N HIS A 8 13.06 22.92 -14.27
CA HIS A 8 12.64 21.87 -13.39
C HIS A 8 13.44 20.59 -13.63
N ILE A 9 13.71 19.84 -12.55
CA ILE A 9 14.31 18.53 -12.60
C ILE A 9 13.44 17.54 -11.83
N ALA A 10 13.31 16.31 -12.34
CA ALA A 10 12.55 15.26 -11.69
C ALA A 10 13.36 13.96 -11.63
N PHE A 11 13.14 13.18 -10.58
CA PHE A 11 13.90 11.96 -10.30
C PHE A 11 12.98 10.75 -10.21
N ASN A 12 13.35 9.68 -10.94
CA ASN A 12 12.83 8.35 -10.69
C ASN A 12 13.54 7.76 -9.47
N THR A 13 12.81 7.45 -8.42
CA THR A 13 13.40 6.96 -7.18
C THR A 13 12.48 5.95 -6.49
N TYR A 14 13.01 4.78 -6.17
CA TYR A 14 12.25 3.64 -5.67
C TYR A 14 12.78 3.09 -4.33
N PRO A 15 12.90 3.92 -3.28
CA PRO A 15 13.33 3.45 -1.96
C PRO A 15 12.33 2.45 -1.38
N GLY A 16 12.84 1.34 -0.84
CA GLY A 16 11.99 0.26 -0.36
C GLY A 16 11.55 -0.74 -1.43
N TRP A 17 11.93 -0.50 -2.70
CA TRP A 17 11.73 -1.46 -3.77
C TRP A 17 13.06 -2.04 -4.25
N TYR A 18 13.83 -1.31 -5.06
CA TYR A 18 15.10 -1.79 -5.59
C TYR A 18 16.24 -1.78 -4.56
N GLY A 19 16.16 -0.98 -3.50
CA GLY A 19 17.16 -0.93 -2.43
C GLY A 19 16.70 -0.13 -1.23
N GLY A 20 17.36 -0.36 -0.09
CA GLY A 20 17.07 0.32 1.19
C GLY A 20 15.67 0.04 1.73
N GLY A 21 15.30 0.75 2.77
CA GLY A 21 13.92 0.84 3.24
C GLY A 21 13.18 2.02 2.60
N PRO A 22 11.85 2.08 2.66
CA PRO A 22 11.09 3.17 2.08
C PRO A 22 11.39 4.53 2.73
N GLU A 23 11.87 4.57 3.97
CA GLU A 23 12.31 5.76 4.69
C GLU A 23 13.56 6.42 4.10
N THR A 24 14.35 5.70 3.29
CA THR A 24 15.52 6.27 2.59
C THR A 24 15.11 7.32 1.54
N MET A 25 13.84 7.39 1.17
CA MET A 25 13.26 8.50 0.39
C MET A 25 13.64 9.86 0.99
N LYS A 26 13.63 9.98 2.32
CA LYS A 26 14.04 11.20 3.04
C LYS A 26 15.46 11.64 2.67
N GLY A 27 16.41 10.70 2.69
CA GLY A 27 17.82 10.96 2.35
C GLY A 27 18.00 11.35 0.88
N ASN A 28 17.30 10.65 -0.03
CA ASN A 28 17.35 10.95 -1.46
C ASN A 28 16.85 12.37 -1.74
N LEU A 29 15.69 12.73 -1.21
CA LEU A 29 15.11 14.07 -1.40
C LEU A 29 15.99 15.16 -0.81
N ASN A 30 16.56 14.96 0.38
CA ASN A 30 17.50 15.92 0.97
C ASN A 30 18.72 16.12 0.07
N GLY A 31 19.24 15.05 -0.56
CA GLY A 31 20.31 15.13 -1.54
C GLY A 31 19.93 15.97 -2.77
N TYR A 32 18.76 15.70 -3.35
CA TYR A 32 18.26 16.45 -4.50
C TYR A 32 18.04 17.94 -4.19
N ILE A 33 17.46 18.24 -3.03
CA ILE A 33 17.24 19.62 -2.57
C ILE A 33 18.59 20.34 -2.36
N ARG A 34 19.57 19.70 -1.74
CA ARG A 34 20.91 20.27 -1.55
C ARG A 34 21.58 20.59 -2.89
N ASP A 35 21.51 19.68 -3.85
CA ASP A 35 22.28 19.75 -5.09
C ASP A 35 21.59 20.65 -6.14
N TYR A 36 20.26 20.73 -6.13
CA TYR A 36 19.46 21.43 -7.14
C TYR A 36 18.51 22.49 -6.59
N GLY A 37 18.15 22.42 -5.30
CA GLY A 37 17.26 23.38 -4.65
C GLY A 37 17.80 24.81 -4.72
N GLY A 38 16.91 25.75 -4.98
CA GLY A 38 17.29 27.16 -5.22
C GLY A 38 17.78 27.47 -6.65
N LYS A 39 17.94 26.45 -7.50
CA LYS A 39 18.27 26.60 -8.94
C LYS A 39 17.15 26.10 -9.83
N MET A 40 16.47 25.08 -9.42
CA MET A 40 15.44 24.38 -10.19
C MET A 40 14.28 23.95 -9.30
N GLY A 41 13.07 23.85 -9.86
CA GLY A 41 11.98 23.16 -9.21
C GLY A 41 12.24 21.64 -9.19
N ILE A 42 12.06 21.02 -8.03
CA ILE A 42 12.33 19.58 -7.82
C ILE A 42 11.03 18.80 -7.81
N ALA A 43 11.00 17.66 -8.50
CA ALA A 43 9.88 16.71 -8.45
C ALA A 43 10.37 15.26 -8.33
N VAL A 44 9.48 14.36 -7.95
CA VAL A 44 9.65 12.92 -8.06
C VAL A 44 8.86 12.44 -9.26
N SER A 45 9.53 12.08 -10.36
CA SER A 45 8.88 11.66 -11.61
C SER A 45 8.35 10.24 -11.57
N GLU A 46 8.97 9.38 -10.75
CA GLU A 46 8.45 8.04 -10.50
C GLU A 46 8.85 7.55 -9.10
N TYR A 47 7.88 6.95 -8.40
CA TYR A 47 8.09 6.10 -7.23
C TYR A 47 6.96 5.08 -7.12
N GLY A 48 7.23 3.90 -6.59
CA GLY A 48 6.19 2.88 -6.46
C GLY A 48 6.73 1.49 -6.13
N HIS A 49 5.81 0.59 -5.82
CA HIS A 49 6.08 -0.76 -5.35
C HIS A 49 5.13 -1.75 -6.01
N GLY A 50 5.63 -2.95 -6.33
CA GLY A 50 4.79 -4.02 -6.86
C GLY A 50 3.90 -4.64 -5.79
N ALA A 51 2.75 -5.15 -6.21
CA ALA A 51 1.86 -5.94 -5.36
C ALA A 51 0.92 -6.84 -6.17
N SER A 52 0.70 -8.03 -5.65
CA SER A 52 -0.39 -8.90 -6.05
C SER A 52 -1.55 -8.80 -5.07
N THR A 53 -2.77 -8.78 -5.59
CA THR A 53 -4.00 -8.80 -4.77
C THR A 53 -4.30 -10.16 -4.15
N GLY A 54 -3.57 -11.19 -4.54
CA GLY A 54 -3.64 -12.55 -3.99
C GLY A 54 -2.55 -12.89 -2.98
N MET A 55 -1.59 -11.96 -2.74
CA MET A 55 -0.46 -12.20 -1.84
C MET A 55 -0.53 -11.28 -0.63
N HIS A 56 -0.49 -11.86 0.56
CA HIS A 56 -0.70 -11.13 1.80
C HIS A 56 0.27 -11.55 2.90
N GLU A 57 0.76 -10.59 3.68
CA GLU A 57 1.67 -10.83 4.80
C GLU A 57 1.48 -9.77 5.90
N ASN A 58 1.44 -10.22 7.15
CA ASN A 58 1.42 -9.33 8.32
C ASN A 58 2.34 -9.87 9.42
N PRO A 59 3.35 -9.12 9.89
CA PRO A 59 3.79 -7.82 9.35
C PRO A 59 4.41 -7.94 7.96
N ALA A 60 4.12 -6.98 7.09
CA ALA A 60 4.65 -6.97 5.74
C ALA A 60 6.16 -6.70 5.73
N LYS A 61 6.89 -7.48 4.93
CA LYS A 61 8.33 -7.36 4.72
C LYS A 61 8.62 -6.93 3.28
N ARG A 62 9.77 -6.25 3.11
CA ARG A 62 10.20 -5.89 1.75
C ARG A 62 10.41 -7.14 0.90
N PRO A 63 9.68 -7.28 -0.21
CA PRO A 63 9.88 -8.41 -1.12
C PRO A 63 11.14 -8.22 -1.97
N SER A 64 11.58 -9.30 -2.62
CA SER A 64 12.53 -9.20 -3.72
C SER A 64 11.85 -8.56 -4.93
N PRO A 65 12.39 -7.50 -5.54
CA PRO A 65 11.80 -6.85 -6.72
C PRO A 65 11.71 -7.75 -7.95
N THR A 66 12.50 -8.80 -7.98
CA THR A 66 12.55 -9.82 -9.05
C THR A 66 11.98 -11.16 -8.61
N GLY A 67 11.42 -11.20 -7.37
CA GLY A 67 10.81 -12.40 -6.82
C GLY A 67 9.35 -12.56 -7.23
N PHE A 68 8.81 -13.72 -6.90
CA PHE A 68 7.38 -14.01 -7.09
C PHE A 68 6.50 -13.32 -6.06
N TRP A 69 6.97 -13.24 -4.78
CA TRP A 69 6.17 -12.82 -3.63
C TRP A 69 6.13 -11.31 -3.49
N HIS A 70 4.99 -10.69 -3.85
CA HIS A 70 4.75 -9.25 -3.77
C HIS A 70 3.48 -8.97 -2.94
N PRO A 71 3.55 -8.98 -1.59
CA PRO A 71 2.38 -8.81 -0.74
C PRO A 71 1.79 -7.39 -0.86
N GLU A 72 0.47 -7.31 -0.92
CA GLU A 72 -0.26 -6.04 -1.09
C GLU A 72 -0.02 -5.08 0.09
N GLU A 73 0.15 -5.62 1.29
CA GLU A 73 0.43 -4.85 2.50
C GLU A 73 1.75 -4.10 2.42
N TRP A 74 2.77 -4.68 1.76
CA TRP A 74 4.04 -3.98 1.54
C TRP A 74 3.87 -2.78 0.62
N GLN A 75 3.13 -2.92 -0.47
CA GLN A 75 2.86 -1.80 -1.37
C GLN A 75 2.25 -0.63 -0.60
N SER A 76 1.18 -0.89 0.16
CA SER A 76 0.49 0.14 0.94
C SER A 76 1.42 0.83 1.93
N GLN A 77 2.16 0.04 2.73
CA GLN A 77 3.07 0.55 3.76
C GLN A 77 4.19 1.39 3.16
N ALA A 78 4.80 0.91 2.08
CA ALA A 78 5.91 1.61 1.44
C ALA A 78 5.46 2.92 0.77
N HIS A 79 4.28 2.93 0.14
CA HIS A 79 3.68 4.16 -0.39
C HIS A 79 3.37 5.17 0.72
N GLU A 80 2.84 4.74 1.87
CA GLU A 80 2.59 5.62 3.02
C GLU A 80 3.88 6.33 3.47
N ILE A 81 4.98 5.57 3.60
CA ILE A 81 6.27 6.10 4.06
C ILE A 81 6.91 7.01 3.02
N ASN A 82 6.93 6.58 1.74
CA ASN A 82 7.49 7.41 0.66
C ASN A 82 6.72 8.73 0.53
N TYR A 83 5.39 8.67 0.51
CA TYR A 83 4.55 9.86 0.38
C TYR A 83 4.72 10.81 1.58
N LYS A 84 4.83 10.28 2.80
CA LYS A 84 5.16 11.10 3.99
C LYS A 84 6.46 11.87 3.77
N CYS A 85 7.52 11.20 3.34
CA CYS A 85 8.80 11.85 3.07
C CYS A 85 8.71 12.94 2.01
N ILE A 86 7.90 12.74 0.96
CA ILE A 86 7.68 13.74 -0.09
C ILE A 86 6.88 14.92 0.46
N ARG A 87 5.77 14.67 1.12
CA ARG A 87 4.87 15.69 1.65
C ARG A 87 5.51 16.61 2.69
N GLU A 88 6.47 16.11 3.45
CA GLU A 88 7.23 16.88 4.44
C GLU A 88 8.25 17.86 3.80
N ARG A 89 8.33 17.92 2.46
CA ARG A 89 9.30 18.75 1.72
C ARG A 89 8.61 19.68 0.74
N PRO A 90 8.30 20.91 1.15
CA PRO A 90 7.63 21.88 0.29
C PRO A 90 8.45 22.28 -0.94
N GLU A 91 9.76 22.00 -0.96
CA GLU A 91 10.63 22.21 -2.12
C GLU A 91 10.32 21.24 -3.26
N VAL A 92 9.69 20.12 -2.97
CA VAL A 92 9.24 19.13 -3.97
C VAL A 92 7.84 19.53 -4.43
N TRP A 93 7.75 20.18 -5.57
CA TRP A 93 6.49 20.72 -6.10
C TRP A 93 5.52 19.63 -6.62
N GLY A 94 6.03 18.44 -6.96
CA GLY A 94 5.17 17.38 -7.50
C GLY A 94 5.77 15.99 -7.33
N SER A 95 4.88 15.00 -7.32
CA SER A 95 5.25 13.59 -7.29
C SER A 95 4.29 12.75 -8.10
N PHE A 96 4.82 11.76 -8.83
CA PHE A 96 4.07 10.92 -9.74
C PHE A 96 4.28 9.45 -9.35
N VAL A 97 3.18 8.78 -9.05
CA VAL A 97 3.21 7.35 -8.71
C VAL A 97 3.45 6.52 -9.96
N TRP A 98 4.38 5.60 -9.92
CA TRP A 98 4.53 4.55 -10.90
C TRP A 98 3.90 3.26 -10.37
N ASN A 99 2.68 2.91 -10.79
CA ASN A 99 1.89 3.71 -11.70
C ASN A 99 0.39 3.48 -11.42
N MET A 100 -0.50 3.97 -12.29
CA MET A 100 -1.95 3.83 -12.05
C MET A 100 -2.44 2.41 -12.27
N PHE A 101 -1.96 1.71 -13.30
CA PHE A 101 -2.42 0.37 -13.67
C PHE A 101 -1.26 -0.60 -13.81
N ASP A 102 -1.46 -1.85 -13.42
CA ASP A 102 -0.58 -2.92 -13.88
C ASP A 102 -0.59 -2.95 -15.41
N PHE A 103 0.56 -3.25 -16.02
CA PHE A 103 0.68 -3.21 -17.48
C PHE A 103 1.62 -4.29 -18.03
N GLY A 104 1.44 -4.64 -19.29
CA GLY A 104 2.28 -5.61 -19.99
C GLY A 104 3.74 -5.16 -20.08
N SER A 105 4.67 -6.02 -19.69
CA SER A 105 6.11 -5.79 -19.73
C SER A 105 6.82 -7.12 -19.98
N ALA A 106 7.10 -7.42 -21.25
CA ALA A 106 7.58 -8.73 -21.68
C ALA A 106 8.89 -9.19 -21.01
N SER A 107 9.70 -8.26 -20.51
CA SER A 107 10.97 -8.56 -19.83
C SER A 107 10.82 -8.84 -18.33
N ARG A 108 9.62 -8.77 -17.78
CA ARG A 108 9.37 -8.98 -16.35
C ARG A 108 8.82 -10.37 -16.08
N PHE A 109 9.43 -11.03 -15.09
CA PHE A 109 9.07 -12.39 -14.66
C PHE A 109 8.82 -12.46 -13.14
N GLU A 110 8.73 -11.32 -12.49
CA GLU A 110 8.40 -11.14 -11.08
C GLU A 110 6.90 -11.09 -10.84
N GLY A 111 6.49 -11.19 -9.56
CA GLY A 111 5.09 -11.19 -9.17
C GLY A 111 4.37 -12.49 -9.58
N GLU A 112 3.04 -12.49 -9.48
CA GLU A 112 2.22 -13.67 -9.80
C GLU A 112 1.99 -13.89 -11.31
N SER A 113 2.25 -12.88 -12.12
CA SER A 113 1.93 -12.90 -13.56
C SER A 113 3.13 -12.50 -14.39
N PRO A 114 3.91 -13.49 -14.91
CA PRO A 114 5.00 -13.22 -15.84
C PRO A 114 4.56 -12.34 -17.02
N GLY A 115 5.39 -11.39 -17.40
CA GLY A 115 5.09 -10.44 -18.46
C GLY A 115 4.24 -9.25 -18.02
N ILE A 116 3.96 -9.11 -16.71
CA ILE A 116 3.22 -7.99 -16.12
C ILE A 116 4.12 -7.21 -15.14
N ASN A 117 4.12 -5.89 -15.26
CA ASN A 117 4.60 -5.00 -14.21
C ASN A 117 3.45 -4.74 -13.24
N ASP A 118 3.58 -5.21 -12.00
CA ASP A 118 2.55 -5.20 -10.97
C ASP A 118 2.59 -3.98 -10.04
N LYS A 119 3.29 -2.90 -10.44
CA LYS A 119 3.37 -1.66 -9.67
C LYS A 119 2.12 -0.76 -9.77
N GLY A 120 1.12 -1.20 -10.52
CA GLY A 120 -0.15 -0.49 -10.60
C GLY A 120 -0.84 -0.33 -9.24
N LEU A 121 -1.53 0.79 -9.07
CA LEU A 121 -2.50 0.98 -7.98
C LEU A 121 -3.82 0.24 -8.27
N VAL A 122 -4.03 -0.18 -9.52
CA VAL A 122 -5.17 -0.95 -10.00
C VAL A 122 -4.65 -2.11 -10.84
N THR A 123 -5.29 -3.26 -10.76
CA THR A 123 -4.91 -4.47 -11.50
C THR A 123 -4.93 -4.29 -13.01
N TYR A 124 -4.24 -5.19 -13.73
CA TYR A 124 -4.09 -5.19 -15.19
C TYR A 124 -5.43 -5.12 -15.94
N ASP A 125 -6.45 -5.83 -15.44
CA ASP A 125 -7.79 -5.87 -16.02
C ASP A 125 -8.65 -4.62 -15.69
N ARG A 126 -8.09 -3.66 -14.95
CA ARG A 126 -8.73 -2.40 -14.50
C ARG A 126 -9.88 -2.58 -13.49
N LYS A 127 -10.09 -3.77 -12.96
CA LYS A 127 -11.28 -4.05 -12.13
C LYS A 127 -11.04 -3.88 -10.63
N THR A 128 -9.81 -4.13 -10.16
CA THR A 128 -9.53 -4.15 -8.73
C THR A 128 -8.56 -3.04 -8.33
N PRO A 129 -9.04 -1.95 -7.71
CA PRO A 129 -8.16 -1.02 -7.01
C PRO A 129 -7.50 -1.72 -5.82
N LYS A 130 -6.16 -1.61 -5.72
CA LYS A 130 -5.39 -2.13 -4.59
C LYS A 130 -5.51 -1.20 -3.38
N ASP A 131 -5.07 -1.64 -2.22
CA ASP A 131 -5.15 -0.83 -0.98
C ASP A 131 -4.46 0.54 -1.14
N ALA A 132 -3.30 0.59 -1.78
CA ALA A 132 -2.56 1.82 -2.02
C ALA A 132 -3.33 2.84 -2.90
N TYR A 133 -4.23 2.40 -3.78
CA TYR A 133 -5.14 3.30 -4.51
C TYR A 133 -6.01 4.12 -3.54
N PHE A 134 -6.57 3.48 -2.52
CA PHE A 134 -7.43 4.13 -1.55
C PHE A 134 -6.65 5.03 -0.59
N PHE A 135 -5.36 4.74 -0.35
CA PHE A 135 -4.46 5.64 0.33
C PHE A 135 -4.37 7.00 -0.40
N TYR A 136 -4.08 6.96 -1.70
CA TYR A 136 -4.01 8.19 -2.50
C TYR A 136 -5.37 8.86 -2.66
N LYS A 137 -6.44 8.09 -2.84
CA LYS A 137 -7.80 8.63 -2.89
C LYS A 137 -8.13 9.43 -1.63
N ALA A 138 -7.81 8.90 -0.45
CA ALA A 138 -8.05 9.58 0.82
C ALA A 138 -7.20 10.85 1.00
N ASN A 139 -5.98 10.88 0.42
CA ASN A 139 -5.06 12.01 0.55
C ASN A 139 -5.24 13.09 -0.52
N TRP A 140 -5.61 12.70 -1.75
CA TRP A 140 -5.60 13.61 -2.91
C TRP A 140 -6.99 13.99 -3.40
N SER A 141 -8.02 13.23 -3.07
CA SER A 141 -9.37 13.49 -3.55
C SER A 141 -10.24 14.15 -2.47
N PRO A 142 -11.06 15.13 -2.82
CA PRO A 142 -12.10 15.66 -1.94
C PRO A 142 -13.27 14.68 -1.76
N GLN A 143 -13.35 13.64 -2.59
CA GLN A 143 -14.43 12.65 -2.52
C GLN A 143 -14.35 11.85 -1.21
N PRO A 144 -15.49 11.65 -0.53
CA PRO A 144 -15.54 10.87 0.69
C PRO A 144 -14.91 9.49 0.51
N THR A 145 -13.99 9.14 1.40
CA THR A 145 -13.29 7.86 1.39
C THR A 145 -13.36 7.23 2.78
N VAL A 146 -13.86 6.01 2.84
CA VAL A 146 -13.77 5.09 3.97
C VAL A 146 -13.43 3.74 3.40
N TYR A 147 -12.25 3.20 3.69
CA TYR A 147 -11.78 1.95 3.09
C TYR A 147 -10.94 1.14 4.07
N ILE A 148 -11.38 -0.07 4.39
CA ILE A 148 -10.68 -1.03 5.25
C ILE A 148 -9.57 -1.68 4.42
N THR A 149 -8.32 -1.53 4.84
CA THR A 149 -7.17 -2.15 4.19
C THR A 149 -7.06 -3.64 4.52
N SER A 150 -6.18 -4.35 3.79
CA SER A 150 -5.96 -5.80 3.95
C SER A 150 -7.26 -6.62 3.89
N ARG A 151 -8.23 -6.10 3.17
CA ARG A 151 -9.56 -6.73 3.07
C ARG A 151 -9.52 -8.05 2.32
N ARG A 152 -8.56 -8.20 1.39
CA ARG A 152 -8.33 -9.42 0.60
C ARG A 152 -7.53 -10.47 1.36
N PHE A 153 -6.79 -10.06 2.39
CA PHE A 153 -6.23 -10.98 3.38
C PHE A 153 -7.35 -11.55 4.26
N ALA A 154 -8.24 -12.30 3.63
CA ALA A 154 -9.49 -12.73 4.27
C ALA A 154 -9.28 -13.85 5.29
N GLU A 155 -8.27 -14.69 5.11
CA GLU A 155 -7.93 -15.77 6.06
C GLU A 155 -6.93 -15.25 7.09
N ARG A 156 -7.30 -15.36 8.37
CA ARG A 156 -6.46 -14.92 9.50
C ARG A 156 -6.09 -16.12 10.36
N THR A 157 -4.83 -16.16 10.76
CA THR A 157 -4.30 -17.17 11.72
C THR A 157 -4.17 -16.59 13.12
N GLU A 158 -4.08 -15.26 13.21
CA GLU A 158 -3.90 -14.53 14.45
C GLU A 158 -5.24 -14.06 15.03
N LYS A 159 -5.46 -14.35 16.32
CA LYS A 159 -6.68 -13.93 17.03
C LYS A 159 -6.77 -12.41 17.18
N THR A 160 -5.63 -11.75 17.35
CA THR A 160 -5.55 -10.29 17.50
C THR A 160 -4.80 -9.72 16.30
N VAL A 161 -5.45 -8.83 15.58
CA VAL A 161 -4.92 -8.26 14.33
C VAL A 161 -5.09 -6.74 14.31
N PRO A 162 -4.21 -5.99 13.66
CA PRO A 162 -4.43 -4.58 13.42
C PRO A 162 -5.54 -4.39 12.37
N VAL A 163 -6.34 -3.34 12.55
CA VAL A 163 -7.26 -2.83 11.54
C VAL A 163 -6.85 -1.42 11.17
N LYS A 164 -6.62 -1.18 9.90
CA LYS A 164 -6.31 0.13 9.34
C LYS A 164 -7.38 0.53 8.33
N VAL A 165 -7.83 1.78 8.41
CA VAL A 165 -8.82 2.36 7.50
C VAL A 165 -8.24 3.62 6.88
N TYR A 166 -8.26 3.73 5.55
CA TYR A 166 -7.99 4.98 4.87
C TYR A 166 -9.26 5.83 4.82
N SER A 167 -9.17 7.05 5.34
CA SER A 167 -10.33 7.94 5.35
C SER A 167 -9.92 9.41 5.42
N ASN A 168 -10.60 10.26 4.63
CA ASN A 168 -10.52 11.71 4.72
C ASN A 168 -11.58 12.32 5.65
N ALA A 169 -12.33 11.49 6.38
CA ALA A 169 -13.29 11.94 7.37
C ALA A 169 -12.62 12.47 8.65
N PRO A 170 -13.31 13.31 9.44
CA PRO A 170 -12.79 13.80 10.72
C PRO A 170 -12.62 12.71 11.78
N ALA A 171 -13.42 11.64 11.71
CA ALA A 171 -13.31 10.47 12.58
C ALA A 171 -13.92 9.24 11.91
N VAL A 172 -13.40 8.06 12.24
CA VAL A 172 -13.89 6.77 11.78
C VAL A 172 -14.28 5.91 12.99
N LYS A 173 -15.44 5.30 12.95
CA LYS A 173 -15.91 4.31 13.92
C LYS A 173 -15.68 2.91 13.37
N LEU A 174 -15.16 2.02 14.21
CA LEU A 174 -14.98 0.60 13.86
C LEU A 174 -15.94 -0.27 14.68
N ALA A 175 -16.51 -1.25 14.02
CA ALA A 175 -17.27 -2.33 14.64
C ALA A 175 -16.82 -3.69 14.11
N VAL A 176 -16.85 -4.70 14.97
CA VAL A 176 -16.59 -6.10 14.61
C VAL A 176 -17.78 -6.93 15.04
N ASN A 177 -18.39 -7.66 14.10
CA ASN A 177 -19.60 -8.45 14.34
C ASN A 177 -20.74 -7.62 14.98
N GLY A 178 -20.88 -6.36 14.54
CA GLY A 178 -21.86 -5.41 15.08
C GLY A 178 -21.51 -4.80 16.42
N LYS A 179 -20.43 -5.22 17.09
CA LYS A 179 -19.98 -4.62 18.37
C LYS A 179 -18.98 -3.50 18.10
N ALA A 180 -19.22 -2.34 18.71
CA ALA A 180 -18.31 -1.20 18.61
C ALA A 180 -16.94 -1.55 19.22
N VAL A 181 -15.88 -1.22 18.47
CA VAL A 181 -14.48 -1.30 18.92
C VAL A 181 -14.00 0.06 19.42
N GLY A 182 -14.41 1.13 18.74
CA GLY A 182 -14.03 2.48 19.10
C GLY A 182 -14.06 3.44 17.92
N SER A 183 -13.68 4.69 18.19
CA SER A 183 -13.57 5.74 17.18
C SER A 183 -12.16 6.31 17.17
N VAL A 184 -11.58 6.48 15.99
CA VAL A 184 -10.23 7.01 15.79
C VAL A 184 -10.29 8.16 14.78
N LYS A 185 -9.58 9.25 15.08
CA LYS A 185 -9.32 10.32 14.13
C LYS A 185 -8.19 9.87 13.21
N PRO A 186 -8.38 9.87 11.87
CA PRO A 186 -7.28 9.60 10.94
C PRO A 186 -6.10 10.55 11.18
N ASP A 187 -4.91 10.01 11.05
CA ASP A 187 -3.68 10.79 11.15
C ASP A 187 -3.48 11.74 9.94
N GLU A 188 -2.34 12.42 9.89
CA GLU A 188 -1.98 13.31 8.79
C GLU A 188 -1.92 12.62 7.42
N LEU A 189 -1.70 11.30 7.40
CA LEU A 189 -1.69 10.46 6.20
C LEU A 189 -3.05 9.80 5.92
N LYS A 190 -4.11 10.27 6.58
CA LYS A 190 -5.47 9.75 6.41
C LYS A 190 -5.64 8.28 6.81
N ARG A 191 -4.90 7.84 7.83
CA ARG A 191 -4.96 6.49 8.38
C ARG A 191 -5.62 6.51 9.76
N ALA A 192 -6.72 5.81 9.92
CA ALA A 192 -7.29 5.46 11.23
C ALA A 192 -6.86 4.03 11.58
N VAL A 193 -6.16 3.83 12.69
CA VAL A 193 -5.56 2.54 13.06
C VAL A 193 -6.03 2.08 14.43
N TRP A 194 -6.51 0.85 14.50
CA TRP A 194 -6.75 0.09 15.72
C TRP A 194 -5.70 -1.03 15.78
N PRO A 195 -4.69 -0.90 16.65
CA PRO A 195 -3.54 -1.83 16.65
C PRO A 195 -3.91 -3.25 17.08
N GLU A 196 -4.92 -3.39 17.92
CA GLU A 196 -5.32 -4.67 18.51
C GLU A 196 -6.83 -4.86 18.43
N VAL A 197 -7.27 -5.63 17.45
CA VAL A 197 -8.67 -5.99 17.27
C VAL A 197 -8.82 -7.49 17.40
N THR A 198 -9.61 -7.94 18.36
CA THR A 198 -9.82 -9.37 18.62
C THR A 198 -10.89 -9.95 17.69
N LEU A 199 -10.54 -10.98 16.95
CA LEU A 199 -11.43 -11.79 16.12
C LEU A 199 -11.98 -12.99 16.91
N LYS A 200 -13.18 -13.42 16.56
CA LYS A 200 -13.75 -14.69 16.99
C LYS A 200 -13.36 -15.81 16.02
N PRO A 201 -13.26 -17.07 16.45
CA PRO A 201 -13.13 -18.19 15.51
C PRO A 201 -14.23 -18.14 14.43
N GLY A 202 -13.86 -18.48 13.20
CA GLY A 202 -14.76 -18.41 12.04
C GLY A 202 -14.88 -17.00 11.45
N VAL A 203 -16.00 -16.72 10.81
CA VAL A 203 -16.21 -15.48 10.05
C VAL A 203 -16.45 -14.27 10.97
N ASN A 204 -15.73 -13.19 10.72
CA ASN A 204 -15.90 -11.91 11.36
C ASN A 204 -16.22 -10.84 10.31
N THR A 205 -17.25 -10.05 10.56
CA THR A 205 -17.58 -8.88 9.76
C THR A 205 -16.93 -7.65 10.38
N ILE A 206 -16.05 -7.00 9.64
CA ILE A 206 -15.38 -5.76 10.01
C ILE A 206 -16.11 -4.62 9.31
N THR A 207 -16.55 -3.61 10.06
CA THR A 207 -17.29 -2.48 9.51
C THR A 207 -16.68 -1.17 9.98
N ALA A 208 -16.34 -0.30 9.03
CA ALA A 208 -15.89 1.05 9.27
C ALA A 208 -16.95 2.05 8.82
N THR A 209 -17.26 3.04 9.66
CA THR A 209 -18.27 4.05 9.37
C THR A 209 -17.76 5.44 9.72
N ALA A 210 -18.03 6.41 8.85
CA ALA A 210 -17.69 7.82 9.08
C ALA A 210 -18.77 8.75 8.54
N SER A 211 -18.87 9.94 9.11
CA SER A 211 -19.80 10.97 8.65
C SER A 211 -19.05 12.14 8.03
N MET A 212 -19.45 12.58 6.86
CA MET A 212 -18.88 13.69 6.09
C MET A 212 -20.01 14.46 5.39
N GLY A 213 -20.04 15.78 5.56
CA GLY A 213 -21.05 16.63 4.94
C GLY A 213 -22.49 16.22 5.27
N GLY A 214 -22.76 15.78 6.49
CA GLY A 214 -24.08 15.33 6.94
C GLY A 214 -24.50 13.93 6.43
N LYS A 215 -23.65 13.25 5.65
CA LYS A 215 -23.91 11.89 5.12
C LYS A 215 -23.02 10.86 5.82
N THR A 216 -23.54 9.67 5.96
CA THR A 216 -22.82 8.51 6.51
C THR A 216 -22.26 7.65 5.38
N TYR A 217 -21.00 7.30 5.49
CA TYR A 217 -20.28 6.40 4.58
C TYR A 217 -19.81 5.19 5.34
N THR A 218 -20.02 4.02 4.77
CA THR A 218 -19.70 2.73 5.40
C THR A 218 -18.92 1.86 4.43
N ASP A 219 -17.89 1.20 4.95
CA ASP A 219 -17.20 0.11 4.27
C ASP A 219 -17.21 -1.13 5.16
N SER A 220 -17.25 -2.32 4.53
CA SER A 220 -17.29 -3.59 5.25
C SER A 220 -16.52 -4.67 4.50
N CYS A 221 -15.87 -5.55 5.26
CA CYS A 221 -15.25 -6.76 4.73
C CYS A 221 -15.42 -7.94 5.70
N LYS A 222 -15.08 -9.14 5.24
CA LYS A 222 -15.14 -10.36 6.06
C LYS A 222 -13.75 -10.94 6.20
N TRP A 223 -13.38 -11.27 7.44
CA TRP A 223 -12.16 -12.02 7.76
C TRP A 223 -12.53 -13.31 8.50
N THR A 224 -11.90 -14.39 8.14
CA THR A 224 -12.12 -15.70 8.76
C THR A 224 -10.92 -16.06 9.61
N LEU A 225 -11.11 -16.10 10.93
CA LEU A 225 -10.10 -16.64 11.83
C LEU A 225 -10.16 -18.18 11.78
N LYS A 226 -9.10 -18.78 11.25
CA LYS A 226 -8.96 -20.25 11.22
C LYS A 226 -8.69 -20.79 12.63
N PRO A 227 -9.17 -22.01 12.99
CA PRO A 227 -8.82 -22.64 14.24
C PRO A 227 -7.30 -22.82 14.34
N SER A 228 -6.73 -22.49 15.47
CA SER A 228 -5.34 -22.84 15.80
C SER A 228 -5.27 -24.37 15.94
N GLY A 229 -4.74 -25.08 14.93
CA GLY A 229 -4.64 -26.55 14.97
C GLY A 229 -4.66 -27.27 13.63
N GLY A 230 -4.85 -26.55 12.52
CA GLY A 230 -4.55 -27.11 11.20
C GLY A 230 -3.12 -26.76 10.81
N GLU A 231 -2.34 -27.75 10.39
CA GLU A 231 -0.96 -27.74 9.93
C GLU A 231 -0.24 -26.39 10.14
N GLU A 232 0.84 -26.38 10.91
CA GLU A 232 1.71 -25.20 11.06
C GLU A 232 1.88 -24.58 9.67
N GLY A 233 1.22 -23.44 9.46
CA GLY A 233 1.09 -22.90 8.14
C GLY A 233 2.47 -22.65 7.57
N LYS A 234 2.84 -23.38 6.51
CA LYS A 234 3.86 -22.89 5.60
C LYS A 234 3.54 -21.45 5.36
N LYS A 235 4.46 -20.56 5.70
CA LYS A 235 4.33 -19.12 5.40
C LYS A 235 3.82 -19.03 3.97
N ASP A 236 2.85 -18.17 3.69
CA ASP A 236 2.29 -18.09 2.33
C ASP A 236 3.39 -17.91 1.28
N SER A 237 4.52 -17.27 1.65
CA SER A 237 5.76 -17.26 0.86
C SER A 237 6.34 -18.63 0.49
N GLU A 238 6.04 -19.70 1.25
CA GLU A 238 6.49 -21.07 1.00
C GLU A 238 5.47 -21.89 0.18
N ARG A 239 4.19 -21.47 0.18
CA ARG A 239 3.12 -22.13 -0.60
C ARG A 239 3.24 -21.89 -2.10
N TYR A 240 3.87 -20.81 -2.50
CA TYR A 240 3.99 -20.39 -3.91
C TYR A 240 5.38 -20.62 -4.51
N GLN A 241 6.11 -21.62 -4.04
CA GLN A 241 7.25 -22.14 -4.80
C GLN A 241 6.72 -23.00 -5.93
N ASP A 242 6.23 -22.37 -7.00
CA ASP A 242 5.84 -23.07 -8.21
C ASP A 242 7.12 -23.62 -8.90
N PRO A 243 7.27 -24.95 -9.01
CA PRO A 243 8.42 -25.57 -9.69
C PRO A 243 8.52 -25.19 -11.17
N SER A 244 7.43 -24.73 -11.80
CA SER A 244 7.40 -24.35 -13.22
C SER A 244 8.18 -23.06 -13.51
N ILE A 245 8.33 -22.16 -12.50
CA ILE A 245 9.09 -20.91 -12.62
C ILE A 245 10.60 -21.17 -12.76
N LYS A 246 11.09 -22.33 -12.32
CA LYS A 246 12.51 -22.74 -12.53
C LYS A 246 12.88 -23.00 -13.99
N LYS A 247 11.91 -23.07 -14.90
CA LYS A 247 12.16 -23.36 -16.33
C LYS A 247 12.56 -22.15 -17.19
N TYR A 248 12.52 -20.95 -16.63
CA TYR A 248 12.76 -19.71 -17.38
C TYR A 248 14.00 -18.92 -16.88
N LYS A 249 14.93 -19.61 -16.20
CA LYS A 249 16.26 -19.05 -15.89
C LYS A 249 17.28 -19.50 -16.92
#